data_c888736c862c7c5d3cac9b541c3821fe
#
_entry.id   c888736c862c7c5d3cac9b541c3821fe
#
_cell.length_a   1.000
_cell.length_b   1.000
_cell.length_c   1.000
_cell.angle_alpha   90.00
_cell.angle_beta   90.00
_cell.angle_gamma   90.00
#
_symmetry.space_group_name_H-M   'P 1'
#
loop_
_entity.id
_entity.type
_entity.pdbx_description
1 polymer ?
#
loop_
_entity_poly.entity_id
_entity_poly.type
_entity_poly.pdbx_seq_one_letter_code
_entity_poly.pdbx_strand_id
1 'polypeptide(L)'
;MATMRNGASFGKRNGRLRSAEWFERRDLDGFLHRSWLKSSGVTDETFRGKPVIGICNSWSELVNCNVHLRGLAESVKRGVLQAGGFPLEFPVISLGESLMKPTTMLYRNLMAMDVEESIRSYPLDGVVLLTGCDKTNPASIMGAASADIPTIVVTGGPLLNGRWRGRVLGSCSDCWHYHEELRAGRITEDEWVEIENAMSRSNGHCMTMGTASTMACVTEALGLTLPGGAAIPAVDSRRRHLAESAGRRIVGLVETDLKPSDILTREAFENAIRVLHAISGSTNAILHLIAYAGRVGVDVPLQLFDELCSSTPWLVNLKPAGEHLMEDFFEAGGLPAVMAEISDLLHLDAITVTGATVGENIATAEVLDTSVIRTAAEPLDQGGALVVLTGSLCPDGAVMKITAADPRLLQHEGRAIVFEDIHDLAARVDDPGLECDESSVMVLRNAGPVGAPGMPEWGHLPIPAKLLKAGVTDLLRISDARMSGTSYGAVVLHVTPESAVGGPLALVQDGDLIRLDVAARTLDLVLDEAELAARRDAWTPPERSDERGYRRLHIDHVLQANHGCDLDFLRGRAAVVEDAVTYL
;
A
#
# COMPACT_ATOMS: atom_id res chain seq x y z
N MET A 1 -31.31 18.18 15.91
CA MET A 1 -31.57 16.74 16.07
C MET A 1 -30.25 16.08 16.28
N ALA A 2 -29.97 15.60 17.49
CA ALA A 2 -28.70 14.98 17.85
C ALA A 2 -28.64 13.57 17.25
N THR A 3 -27.74 13.35 16.28
CA THR A 3 -27.42 12.03 15.76
C THR A 3 -26.62 11.28 16.83
N MET A 4 -27.18 10.17 17.24
CA MET A 4 -26.61 9.25 18.23
C MET A 4 -25.19 8.81 17.80
N ARG A 5 -24.20 9.16 18.61
CA ARG A 5 -22.87 8.53 18.60
C ARG A 5 -23.01 7.17 19.29
N ASN A 6 -23.36 6.13 18.58
CA ASN A 6 -23.31 4.76 19.05
C ASN A 6 -22.15 4.04 18.37
N GLY A 7 -20.94 4.26 18.89
CA GLY A 7 -19.78 3.42 18.63
C GLY A 7 -19.11 3.18 19.97
N ALA A 8 -19.27 2.02 20.56
CA ALA A 8 -18.55 1.69 21.77
C ALA A 8 -17.07 1.49 21.45
N SER A 9 -16.22 2.30 22.06
CA SER A 9 -14.76 2.26 21.94
C SER A 9 -14.19 1.09 22.72
N PHE A 10 -13.25 0.37 22.13
CA PHE A 10 -12.58 -0.77 22.77
C PHE A 10 -11.46 -0.38 23.74
N GLY A 11 -10.93 0.86 23.72
CA GLY A 11 -9.76 1.26 24.52
C GLY A 11 -10.05 1.47 26.01
N LYS A 12 -10.81 2.48 26.35
CA LYS A 12 -11.27 2.74 27.73
C LYS A 12 -12.79 2.69 27.79
N ARG A 13 -13.34 1.75 28.57
CA ARG A 13 -14.76 1.79 28.97
C ARG A 13 -14.88 2.59 30.26
N ASN A 14 -15.58 3.72 30.23
CA ASN A 14 -15.80 4.56 31.42
C ASN A 14 -14.51 4.99 32.16
N GLY A 15 -13.41 5.27 31.42
CA GLY A 15 -12.14 5.68 32.03
C GLY A 15 -11.29 4.55 32.60
N ARG A 16 -11.69 3.27 32.42
CA ARG A 16 -10.99 2.07 32.88
C ARG A 16 -10.30 1.37 31.71
N LEU A 17 -9.11 0.77 31.96
CA LEU A 17 -8.40 -0.06 30.97
C LEU A 17 -9.25 -1.27 30.55
N ARG A 18 -9.25 -1.62 29.27
CA ARG A 18 -9.93 -2.81 28.78
C ARG A 18 -9.36 -4.09 29.40
N SER A 19 -8.04 -4.17 29.54
CA SER A 19 -7.33 -5.29 30.16
C SER A 19 -7.75 -5.56 31.61
N ALA A 20 -8.32 -4.58 32.30
CA ALA A 20 -8.84 -4.74 33.66
C ALA A 20 -10.00 -5.75 33.73
N GLU A 21 -10.75 -5.94 32.64
CA GLU A 21 -11.81 -6.96 32.55
C GLU A 21 -11.26 -8.39 32.62
N TRP A 22 -9.98 -8.60 32.38
CA TRP A 22 -9.28 -9.88 32.52
C TRP A 22 -8.50 -9.94 33.86
N PHE A 23 -7.73 -8.92 34.16
CA PHE A 23 -6.69 -9.01 35.18
C PHE A 23 -7.11 -8.47 36.56
N GLU A 24 -8.18 -7.65 36.67
CA GLU A 24 -8.67 -7.12 37.93
C GLU A 24 -9.88 -7.87 38.50
N ARG A 25 -10.43 -8.83 37.73
CA ARG A 25 -11.52 -9.68 38.21
C ARG A 25 -11.08 -10.53 39.43
N ARG A 26 -11.98 -10.71 40.41
CA ARG A 26 -11.71 -11.50 41.64
C ARG A 26 -12.35 -12.90 41.63
N ASP A 27 -13.00 -13.25 40.51
CA ASP A 27 -13.63 -14.54 40.27
C ASP A 27 -12.64 -15.58 39.69
N LEU A 28 -13.17 -16.75 39.30
CA LEU A 28 -12.40 -17.86 38.77
C LEU A 28 -11.69 -17.48 37.46
N ASP A 29 -12.37 -16.72 36.57
CA ASP A 29 -11.76 -16.28 35.29
C ASP A 29 -10.55 -15.38 35.53
N GLY A 30 -10.68 -14.37 36.38
CA GLY A 30 -9.57 -13.50 36.76
C GLY A 30 -8.42 -14.26 37.43
N PHE A 31 -8.72 -15.28 38.24
CA PHE A 31 -7.71 -16.19 38.77
C PHE A 31 -6.97 -16.94 37.66
N LEU A 32 -7.71 -17.56 36.73
CA LEU A 32 -7.14 -18.31 35.60
C LEU A 32 -6.26 -17.39 34.73
N HIS A 33 -6.77 -16.24 34.33
CA HIS A 33 -6.03 -15.29 33.48
C HIS A 33 -4.69 -14.89 34.11
N ARG A 34 -4.68 -14.49 35.36
CA ARG A 34 -3.44 -14.11 36.06
C ARG A 34 -2.52 -15.30 36.32
N SER A 35 -3.07 -16.48 36.65
CA SER A 35 -2.27 -17.67 36.87
C SER A 35 -1.52 -18.10 35.62
N TRP A 36 -2.21 -18.14 34.51
CA TRP A 36 -1.58 -18.48 33.20
C TRP A 36 -0.56 -17.42 32.77
N LEU A 37 -0.85 -16.14 32.94
CA LEU A 37 0.13 -15.10 32.60
C LEU A 37 1.39 -15.22 33.46
N LYS A 38 1.26 -15.53 34.76
CA LYS A 38 2.39 -15.76 35.66
C LYS A 38 3.23 -16.98 35.27
N SER A 39 2.65 -17.97 34.60
CA SER A 39 3.41 -19.13 34.08
C SER A 39 4.46 -18.74 33.05
N SER A 40 4.33 -17.56 32.43
CA SER A 40 5.33 -16.97 31.52
C SER A 40 6.47 -16.25 32.26
N GLY A 41 6.53 -16.31 33.59
CA GLY A 41 7.60 -15.73 34.41
C GLY A 41 7.39 -14.26 34.80
N VAL A 42 6.18 -13.70 34.61
CA VAL A 42 5.85 -12.32 35.01
C VAL A 42 5.21 -12.29 36.42
N THR A 43 5.43 -11.19 37.15
CA THR A 43 4.84 -10.96 38.47
C THR A 43 3.62 -10.07 38.39
N ASP A 44 2.82 -9.99 39.49
CA ASP A 44 1.66 -9.09 39.53
C ASP A 44 2.04 -7.62 39.28
N GLU A 45 3.19 -7.16 39.77
CA GLU A 45 3.67 -5.79 39.58
C GLU A 45 4.00 -5.47 38.14
N THR A 46 4.23 -6.50 37.31
CA THR A 46 4.57 -6.34 35.90
C THR A 46 3.37 -5.89 35.07
N PHE A 47 2.15 -6.39 35.37
CA PHE A 47 0.98 -6.17 34.52
C PHE A 47 -0.22 -5.54 35.22
N ARG A 48 -0.41 -5.78 36.54
CA ARG A 48 -1.63 -5.35 37.24
C ARG A 48 -1.75 -3.83 37.26
N GLY A 49 -2.88 -3.32 36.77
CA GLY A 49 -3.17 -1.88 36.72
C GLY A 49 -2.37 -1.10 35.70
N LYS A 50 -1.63 -1.78 34.81
CA LYS A 50 -0.85 -1.16 33.74
C LYS A 50 -1.52 -1.36 32.38
N PRO A 51 -1.38 -0.40 31.46
CA PRO A 51 -1.81 -0.59 30.07
C PRO A 51 -1.11 -1.79 29.42
N VAL A 52 -1.89 -2.71 28.88
CA VAL A 52 -1.38 -3.87 28.13
C VAL A 52 -1.24 -3.49 26.65
N ILE A 53 0.00 -3.46 26.18
CA ILE A 53 0.31 -3.05 24.82
C ILE A 53 0.68 -4.27 23.98
N GLY A 54 -0.16 -4.53 22.97
CA GLY A 54 0.14 -5.52 21.94
C GLY A 54 1.24 -5.04 20.99
N ILE A 55 2.19 -5.91 20.65
CA ILE A 55 3.15 -5.67 19.59
C ILE A 55 2.82 -6.64 18.47
N CYS A 56 2.05 -6.17 17.50
CA CYS A 56 1.65 -6.92 16.32
C CYS A 56 2.85 -7.03 15.38
N ASN A 57 3.48 -8.20 15.34
CA ASN A 57 4.73 -8.39 14.61
C ASN A 57 4.55 -9.27 13.37
N SER A 58 4.73 -8.67 12.18
CA SER A 58 4.74 -9.37 10.91
C SER A 58 6.12 -9.95 10.53
N TRP A 59 6.97 -10.24 11.50
CA TRP A 59 8.28 -10.84 11.30
C TRP A 59 8.21 -12.22 10.64
N SER A 60 9.10 -12.47 9.68
CA SER A 60 9.30 -13.80 9.10
C SER A 60 10.65 -13.89 8.40
N GLU A 61 11.31 -15.06 8.45
CA GLU A 61 12.48 -15.36 7.63
C GLU A 61 12.14 -15.57 6.15
N LEU A 62 10.85 -15.85 5.83
CA LEU A 62 10.35 -15.96 4.45
C LEU A 62 10.19 -14.59 3.78
N VAL A 63 10.27 -13.48 4.53
CA VAL A 63 10.02 -12.13 4.04
C VAL A 63 11.20 -11.22 4.39
N ASN A 64 12.10 -11.04 3.43
CA ASN A 64 13.32 -10.23 3.61
C ASN A 64 13.03 -8.79 4.07
N CYS A 65 11.91 -8.20 3.66
CA CYS A 65 11.48 -6.88 4.11
C CYS A 65 11.17 -6.83 5.62
N ASN A 66 10.79 -7.97 6.23
CA ASN A 66 10.31 -8.07 7.61
C ASN A 66 11.29 -8.78 8.56
N VAL A 67 12.37 -9.35 8.05
CA VAL A 67 13.29 -10.21 8.84
C VAL A 67 13.92 -9.49 10.04
N HIS A 68 14.07 -8.16 10.00
CA HIS A 68 14.65 -7.36 11.09
C HIS A 68 13.62 -6.86 12.13
N LEU A 69 12.31 -7.03 11.88
CA LEU A 69 11.25 -6.53 12.77
C LEU A 69 11.30 -7.14 14.16
N ARG A 70 11.84 -8.36 14.32
CA ARG A 70 12.08 -8.98 15.63
C ARG A 70 12.99 -8.13 16.52
N GLY A 71 14.04 -7.53 15.93
CA GLY A 71 14.93 -6.61 16.65
C GLY A 71 14.27 -5.27 16.98
N LEU A 72 13.34 -4.81 16.16
CA LEU A 72 12.55 -3.59 16.43
C LEU A 72 11.54 -3.82 17.54
N ALA A 73 10.93 -5.02 17.64
CA ALA A 73 10.04 -5.37 18.73
C ALA A 73 10.69 -5.18 20.10
N GLU A 74 11.96 -5.55 20.27
CA GLU A 74 12.71 -5.35 21.50
C GLU A 74 12.88 -3.85 21.85
N SER A 75 13.03 -2.98 20.83
CA SER A 75 13.07 -1.53 21.06
C SER A 75 11.71 -0.98 21.50
N VAL A 76 10.63 -1.44 20.89
CA VAL A 76 9.26 -1.08 21.29
C VAL A 76 8.98 -1.53 22.73
N LYS A 77 9.33 -2.78 23.11
CA LYS A 77 9.17 -3.30 24.47
C LYS A 77 9.85 -2.41 25.50
N ARG A 78 11.11 -1.97 25.24
CA ARG A 78 11.80 -1.04 26.13
C ARG A 78 11.04 0.27 26.31
N GLY A 79 10.54 0.86 25.21
CA GLY A 79 9.76 2.09 25.26
C GLY A 79 8.48 1.94 26.07
N VAL A 80 7.72 0.86 25.87
CA VAL A 80 6.50 0.55 26.63
C VAL A 80 6.80 0.39 28.12
N LEU A 81 7.84 -0.36 28.48
CA LEU A 81 8.23 -0.56 29.89
C LEU A 81 8.67 0.74 30.55
N GLN A 82 9.44 1.60 29.86
CA GLN A 82 9.85 2.91 30.36
C GLN A 82 8.66 3.83 30.65
N ALA A 83 7.60 3.73 29.85
CA ALA A 83 6.37 4.49 30.04
C ALA A 83 5.38 3.86 31.03
N GLY A 84 5.75 2.73 31.67
CA GLY A 84 4.91 2.08 32.69
C GLY A 84 3.85 1.13 32.11
N GLY A 85 3.88 0.81 30.82
CA GLY A 85 3.01 -0.19 30.20
C GLY A 85 3.55 -1.62 30.31
N PHE A 86 2.74 -2.59 29.93
CA PHE A 86 3.09 -4.01 29.87
C PHE A 86 3.05 -4.50 28.41
N PRO A 87 4.19 -4.78 27.76
CA PRO A 87 4.24 -5.20 26.36
C PRO A 87 4.04 -6.70 26.18
N LEU A 88 3.18 -7.10 25.25
CA LEU A 88 2.98 -8.47 24.80
C LEU A 88 3.12 -8.54 23.26
N GLU A 89 4.12 -9.26 22.77
CA GLU A 89 4.34 -9.48 21.35
C GLU A 89 3.51 -10.67 20.86
N PHE A 90 2.87 -10.53 19.71
CA PHE A 90 2.16 -11.60 19.04
C PHE A 90 2.44 -11.59 17.52
N PRO A 91 2.52 -12.77 16.89
CA PRO A 91 2.74 -12.90 15.45
C PRO A 91 1.45 -12.72 14.68
N VAL A 92 1.58 -12.27 13.43
CA VAL A 92 0.55 -12.29 12.40
C VAL A 92 1.15 -12.78 11.09
N ILE A 93 0.32 -13.06 10.08
CA ILE A 93 0.79 -13.44 8.75
C ILE A 93 1.79 -12.40 8.23
N SER A 94 2.91 -12.86 7.66
CA SER A 94 3.91 -12.02 7.00
C SER A 94 3.77 -12.13 5.48
N LEU A 95 3.57 -10.99 4.81
CA LEU A 95 3.36 -10.94 3.36
C LEU A 95 4.60 -10.36 2.67
N GLY A 96 5.24 -11.13 1.79
CA GLY A 96 6.44 -10.73 1.05
C GLY A 96 6.30 -11.00 -0.44
N GLU A 97 6.19 -9.95 -1.26
CA GLU A 97 5.90 -10.04 -2.69
C GLU A 97 6.94 -10.85 -3.47
N SER A 98 8.21 -10.84 -3.03
CA SER A 98 9.30 -11.52 -3.75
C SER A 98 9.12 -13.05 -3.81
N LEU A 99 8.63 -13.69 -2.76
CA LEU A 99 8.54 -15.15 -2.66
C LEU A 99 7.12 -15.70 -2.64
N MET A 100 6.14 -14.91 -2.19
CA MET A 100 4.75 -15.36 -2.04
C MET A 100 4.02 -15.37 -3.39
N LYS A 101 3.31 -16.45 -3.70
CA LYS A 101 2.54 -16.64 -4.94
C LYS A 101 1.08 -16.93 -4.65
N PRO A 102 0.14 -16.54 -5.54
CA PRO A 102 0.34 -15.82 -6.81
C PRO A 102 0.74 -14.35 -6.60
N THR A 103 0.33 -13.73 -5.49
CA THR A 103 0.62 -12.36 -5.07
C THR A 103 0.25 -12.15 -3.61
N THR A 104 0.95 -11.27 -2.91
CA THR A 104 0.63 -10.91 -1.52
C THR A 104 -0.72 -10.21 -1.39
N MET A 105 -1.19 -9.54 -2.44
CA MET A 105 -2.48 -8.84 -2.42
C MET A 105 -3.67 -9.80 -2.21
N LEU A 106 -3.59 -11.04 -2.67
CA LEU A 106 -4.58 -12.07 -2.37
C LEU A 106 -4.78 -12.22 -0.85
N TYR A 107 -3.70 -12.15 -0.09
CA TYR A 107 -3.70 -12.41 1.35
C TYR A 107 -3.81 -11.13 2.20
N ARG A 108 -3.87 -9.92 1.59
CA ARG A 108 -3.98 -8.66 2.33
C ARG A 108 -5.19 -8.64 3.27
N ASN A 109 -6.35 -9.04 2.76
CA ASN A 109 -7.59 -9.04 3.55
C ASN A 109 -7.60 -10.16 4.59
N LEU A 110 -6.99 -11.32 4.31
CA LEU A 110 -6.80 -12.40 5.30
C LEU A 110 -5.93 -11.95 6.47
N MET A 111 -4.81 -11.29 6.19
CA MET A 111 -3.96 -10.71 7.24
C MET A 111 -4.68 -9.60 8.02
N ALA A 112 -5.49 -8.79 7.34
CA ALA A 112 -6.28 -7.75 8.01
C ALA A 112 -7.28 -8.36 9.03
N MET A 113 -7.93 -9.47 8.67
CA MET A 113 -8.77 -10.22 9.61
C MET A 113 -7.96 -10.82 10.76
N ASP A 114 -6.78 -11.42 10.47
CA ASP A 114 -5.89 -11.97 11.51
C ASP A 114 -5.48 -10.90 12.53
N VAL A 115 -5.09 -9.70 12.07
CA VAL A 115 -4.75 -8.56 12.92
C VAL A 115 -5.96 -8.09 13.73
N GLU A 116 -7.12 -7.90 13.09
CA GLU A 116 -8.34 -7.45 13.76
C GLU A 116 -8.76 -8.41 14.85
N GLU A 117 -8.88 -9.70 14.54
CA GLU A 117 -9.35 -10.70 15.50
C GLU A 117 -8.33 -10.95 16.63
N SER A 118 -7.02 -10.88 16.34
CA SER A 118 -5.99 -10.94 17.37
C SER A 118 -6.10 -9.75 18.35
N ILE A 119 -6.34 -8.54 17.87
CA ILE A 119 -6.51 -7.35 18.72
C ILE A 119 -7.80 -7.45 19.53
N ARG A 120 -8.90 -7.91 18.93
CA ARG A 120 -10.22 -7.97 19.58
C ARG A 120 -10.33 -9.05 20.64
N SER A 121 -9.70 -10.21 20.41
CA SER A 121 -9.83 -11.38 21.29
C SER A 121 -8.93 -11.33 22.53
N TYR A 122 -7.85 -10.56 22.53
CA TYR A 122 -6.90 -10.46 23.63
C TYR A 122 -7.07 -9.18 24.48
N PRO A 123 -6.59 -9.17 25.74
CA PRO A 123 -6.75 -8.05 26.68
C PRO A 123 -5.83 -6.86 26.38
N LEU A 124 -5.87 -6.36 25.15
CA LEU A 124 -5.01 -5.26 24.72
C LEU A 124 -5.70 -3.91 24.92
N ASP A 125 -4.98 -2.94 25.50
CA ASP A 125 -5.42 -1.55 25.65
C ASP A 125 -4.95 -0.67 24.51
N GLY A 126 -3.85 -1.06 23.85
CA GLY A 126 -3.31 -0.41 22.65
C GLY A 126 -2.40 -1.35 21.89
N VAL A 127 -2.05 -0.99 20.66
CA VAL A 127 -1.23 -1.83 19.77
C VAL A 127 -0.17 -1.03 19.01
N VAL A 128 1.04 -1.59 18.91
CA VAL A 128 2.09 -1.15 18.00
C VAL A 128 2.16 -2.11 16.83
N LEU A 129 2.00 -1.61 15.61
CA LEU A 129 2.07 -2.40 14.39
C LEU A 129 3.49 -2.34 13.83
N LEU A 130 4.18 -3.48 13.77
CA LEU A 130 5.48 -3.61 13.10
C LEU A 130 5.25 -4.10 11.67
N THR A 131 5.49 -3.22 10.69
CA THR A 131 5.19 -3.45 9.28
C THR A 131 6.39 -3.19 8.40
N GLY A 132 6.59 -3.95 7.33
CA GLY A 132 7.77 -3.79 6.45
C GLY A 132 7.41 -3.78 4.97
N CYS A 133 6.83 -4.83 4.45
CA CYS A 133 6.55 -4.99 3.02
C CYS A 133 5.27 -4.27 2.59
N ASP A 134 5.10 -4.14 1.29
CA ASP A 134 4.07 -3.35 0.61
C ASP A 134 2.62 -3.75 0.92
N LYS A 135 2.36 -5.00 1.34
CA LYS A 135 1.02 -5.47 1.74
C LYS A 135 0.89 -5.72 3.25
N THR A 136 2.00 -5.90 3.98
CA THR A 136 1.94 -6.01 5.45
C THR A 136 1.53 -4.70 6.11
N ASN A 137 2.03 -3.56 5.58
CA ASN A 137 1.62 -2.24 6.07
C ASN A 137 0.10 -2.03 5.92
N PRO A 138 -0.49 -2.10 4.71
CA PRO A 138 -1.93 -1.88 4.56
C PRO A 138 -2.78 -2.90 5.31
N ALA A 139 -2.41 -4.18 5.30
CA ALA A 139 -3.17 -5.21 6.01
C ALA A 139 -3.24 -4.95 7.53
N SER A 140 -2.11 -4.58 8.14
CA SER A 140 -2.06 -4.29 9.58
C SER A 140 -2.89 -3.06 9.95
N ILE A 141 -2.82 -1.99 9.15
CA ILE A 141 -3.60 -0.77 9.38
C ILE A 141 -5.10 -1.05 9.21
N MET A 142 -5.51 -1.81 8.18
CA MET A 142 -6.90 -2.20 7.97
C MET A 142 -7.46 -2.95 9.19
N GLY A 143 -6.72 -3.95 9.70
CA GLY A 143 -7.15 -4.72 10.88
C GLY A 143 -7.24 -3.87 12.15
N ALA A 144 -6.22 -3.05 12.42
CA ALA A 144 -6.22 -2.17 13.59
C ALA A 144 -7.28 -1.05 13.51
N ALA A 145 -7.54 -0.51 12.30
CA ALA A 145 -8.60 0.47 12.06
C ALA A 145 -9.99 -0.12 12.32
N SER A 146 -10.23 -1.39 11.94
CA SER A 146 -11.48 -2.09 12.26
C SER A 146 -11.62 -2.37 13.77
N ALA A 147 -10.53 -2.72 14.45
CA ALA A 147 -10.54 -2.98 15.91
C ALA A 147 -10.69 -1.69 16.73
N ASP A 148 -10.26 -0.56 16.22
CA ASP A 148 -10.41 0.80 16.77
C ASP A 148 -9.98 0.95 18.24
N ILE A 149 -8.78 0.44 18.58
CA ILE A 149 -8.08 0.74 19.82
C ILE A 149 -6.87 1.67 19.56
N PRO A 150 -6.32 2.37 20.58
CA PRO A 150 -5.11 3.16 20.42
C PRO A 150 -4.03 2.41 19.65
N THR A 151 -3.56 3.00 18.55
CA THR A 151 -2.68 2.33 17.59
C THR A 151 -1.57 3.27 17.12
N ILE A 152 -0.35 2.74 16.98
CA ILE A 152 0.77 3.42 16.34
C ILE A 152 1.52 2.45 15.43
N VAL A 153 1.99 2.96 14.29
CA VAL A 153 2.73 2.16 13.30
C VAL A 153 4.22 2.43 13.40
N VAL A 154 5.02 1.38 13.31
CA VAL A 154 6.47 1.42 13.12
C VAL A 154 6.79 0.70 11.83
N THR A 155 7.14 1.45 10.79
CA THR A 155 7.54 0.90 9.49
C THR A 155 8.97 0.32 9.57
N GLY A 156 9.24 -0.75 8.81
CA GLY A 156 10.54 -1.43 8.80
C GLY A 156 11.67 -0.59 8.20
N GLY A 157 11.36 0.30 7.27
CA GLY A 157 12.30 1.14 6.55
C GLY A 157 12.89 0.51 5.29
N PRO A 158 13.44 1.35 4.38
CA PRO A 158 14.01 0.91 3.12
C PRO A 158 15.38 0.24 3.27
N LEU A 159 15.76 -0.56 2.25
CA LEU A 159 17.11 -1.05 2.00
C LEU A 159 18.08 0.14 1.82
N LEU A 160 19.38 -0.09 2.09
CA LEU A 160 20.44 0.79 1.62
C LEU A 160 20.59 0.72 0.09
N ASN A 161 21.01 1.82 -0.54
CA ASN A 161 21.24 1.93 -1.97
C ASN A 161 22.16 0.81 -2.49
N GLY A 162 21.77 0.08 -3.54
CA GLY A 162 22.62 -0.87 -4.24
C GLY A 162 23.77 -0.16 -4.98
N ARG A 163 24.86 -0.87 -5.30
CA ARG A 163 26.00 -0.29 -6.02
C ARG A 163 26.67 -1.32 -6.91
N TRP A 164 26.76 -1.02 -8.21
CA TRP A 164 27.44 -1.85 -9.19
C TRP A 164 28.32 -1.00 -10.11
N ARG A 165 29.62 -1.30 -10.17
CA ARG A 165 30.61 -0.61 -11.03
C ARG A 165 30.53 0.92 -10.98
N GLY A 166 30.34 1.49 -9.77
CA GLY A 166 30.20 2.92 -9.54
C GLY A 166 28.81 3.50 -9.76
N ARG A 167 27.86 2.72 -10.28
CA ARG A 167 26.45 3.13 -10.45
C ARG A 167 25.65 2.81 -9.20
N VAL A 168 24.69 3.69 -8.87
CA VAL A 168 23.70 3.45 -7.81
C VAL A 168 22.57 2.61 -8.39
N LEU A 169 22.20 1.52 -7.69
CA LEU A 169 21.12 0.61 -8.07
C LEU A 169 19.94 0.78 -7.12
N GLY A 170 18.75 0.93 -7.68
CA GLY A 170 17.48 0.87 -6.97
C GLY A 170 16.80 -0.49 -7.16
N SER A 171 16.37 -1.13 -6.06
CA SER A 171 15.65 -2.40 -6.11
C SER A 171 14.45 -2.34 -7.06
N CYS A 172 14.19 -3.43 -7.75
CA CYS A 172 13.10 -3.65 -8.69
C CYS A 172 13.07 -2.70 -9.89
N SER A 173 13.16 -1.37 -9.76
CA SER A 173 13.21 -0.47 -10.93
C SER A 173 14.40 -0.79 -11.81
N ASP A 174 15.59 -0.96 -11.23
CA ASP A 174 16.76 -1.38 -11.99
C ASP A 174 16.73 -2.88 -12.34
N CYS A 175 15.98 -3.74 -11.60
CA CYS A 175 15.72 -5.10 -12.06
C CYS A 175 14.99 -5.10 -13.41
N TRP A 176 13.92 -4.31 -13.54
CA TRP A 176 13.18 -4.20 -14.80
C TRP A 176 14.07 -3.67 -15.92
N HIS A 177 14.78 -2.57 -15.66
CA HIS A 177 15.68 -1.96 -16.63
C HIS A 177 16.77 -2.92 -17.12
N TYR A 178 17.51 -3.55 -16.21
CA TYR A 178 18.60 -4.46 -16.62
C TYR A 178 18.08 -5.79 -17.18
N HIS A 179 16.88 -6.23 -16.83
CA HIS A 179 16.24 -7.36 -17.51
C HIS A 179 15.90 -7.02 -18.96
N GLU A 180 15.42 -5.81 -19.25
CA GLU A 180 15.22 -5.34 -20.63
C GLU A 180 16.55 -5.21 -21.39
N GLU A 181 17.62 -4.73 -20.73
CA GLU A 181 18.97 -4.70 -21.32
C GLU A 181 19.48 -6.11 -21.67
N LEU A 182 19.23 -7.09 -20.80
CA LEU A 182 19.57 -8.49 -21.05
C LEU A 182 18.76 -9.04 -22.23
N ARG A 183 17.44 -8.84 -22.27
CA ARG A 183 16.56 -9.27 -23.38
C ARG A 183 16.93 -8.60 -24.71
N ALA A 184 17.43 -7.38 -24.66
CA ALA A 184 17.95 -6.67 -25.83
C ALA A 184 19.37 -7.11 -26.23
N GLY A 185 20.05 -7.92 -25.41
CA GLY A 185 21.43 -8.38 -25.65
C GLY A 185 22.49 -7.30 -25.41
N ARG A 186 22.21 -6.28 -24.60
CA ARG A 186 23.12 -5.17 -24.28
C ARG A 186 23.99 -5.44 -23.04
N ILE A 187 23.58 -6.38 -22.19
CA ILE A 187 24.41 -6.94 -21.10
C ILE A 187 24.46 -8.46 -21.21
N THR A 188 25.45 -9.05 -20.55
CA THR A 188 25.66 -10.50 -20.50
C THR A 188 24.96 -11.12 -19.28
N GLU A 189 24.79 -12.46 -19.28
CA GLU A 189 24.29 -13.21 -18.12
C GLU A 189 25.21 -13.05 -16.90
N ASP A 190 26.54 -13.00 -17.08
CA ASP A 190 27.48 -12.78 -15.99
C ASP A 190 27.30 -11.40 -15.35
N GLU A 191 27.11 -10.35 -16.17
CA GLU A 191 26.81 -9.00 -15.66
C GLU A 191 25.45 -8.95 -14.94
N TRP A 192 24.46 -9.69 -15.41
CA TRP A 192 23.17 -9.83 -14.74
C TRP A 192 23.33 -10.42 -13.33
N VAL A 193 24.14 -11.46 -13.16
CA VAL A 193 24.46 -12.06 -11.85
C VAL A 193 25.26 -11.09 -10.96
N GLU A 194 26.19 -10.29 -11.51
CA GLU A 194 26.89 -9.24 -10.74
C GLU A 194 25.89 -8.21 -10.19
N ILE A 195 24.92 -7.78 -11.00
CA ILE A 195 23.88 -6.81 -10.60
C ILE A 195 23.00 -7.39 -9.49
N GLU A 196 22.56 -8.65 -9.61
CA GLU A 196 21.80 -9.35 -8.57
C GLU A 196 22.53 -9.31 -7.21
N ASN A 197 23.83 -9.65 -7.19
CA ASN A 197 24.64 -9.65 -5.97
C ASN A 197 24.87 -8.24 -5.38
N ALA A 198 24.83 -7.20 -6.21
CA ALA A 198 25.11 -5.82 -5.82
C ALA A 198 23.87 -5.02 -5.37
N MET A 199 22.68 -5.52 -5.66
CA MET A 199 21.44 -4.77 -5.50
C MET A 199 20.97 -4.67 -4.05
N SER A 200 20.85 -5.78 -3.33
CA SER A 200 20.26 -5.84 -1.98
C SER A 200 21.35 -5.93 -0.90
N ARG A 201 21.73 -4.78 -0.33
CA ARG A 201 22.86 -4.67 0.59
C ARG A 201 22.52 -4.77 2.08
N SER A 202 21.25 -4.75 2.43
CA SER A 202 20.77 -4.77 3.81
C SER A 202 19.38 -5.39 3.91
N ASN A 203 18.86 -5.51 5.13
CA ASN A 203 17.43 -5.74 5.35
C ASN A 203 16.64 -4.47 5.02
N GLY A 204 15.33 -4.61 4.81
CA GLY A 204 14.41 -3.52 4.55
C GLY A 204 13.52 -3.79 3.33
N HIS A 205 12.56 -2.90 3.09
CA HIS A 205 11.76 -2.91 1.87
C HIS A 205 12.46 -2.22 0.70
N CYS A 206 11.87 -2.24 -0.50
CA CYS A 206 12.44 -1.59 -1.68
C CYS A 206 12.86 -0.15 -1.40
N MET A 207 14.06 0.26 -1.88
CA MET A 207 14.64 1.60 -1.68
C MET A 207 14.23 2.61 -2.76
N THR A 208 13.34 2.23 -3.68
CA THR A 208 12.71 3.15 -4.65
C THR A 208 11.35 3.62 -4.11
N MET A 209 10.74 4.64 -4.71
CA MET A 209 9.37 5.04 -4.39
C MET A 209 8.35 4.06 -5.01
N GLY A 210 8.54 2.77 -4.67
CA GLY A 210 7.59 1.69 -4.93
C GLY A 210 6.47 1.65 -3.90
N THR A 211 5.68 0.58 -3.89
CA THR A 211 4.49 0.51 -3.02
C THR A 211 4.84 0.53 -1.53
N ALA A 212 5.91 -0.17 -1.10
CA ALA A 212 6.29 -0.20 0.31
C ALA A 212 6.71 1.19 0.84
N SER A 213 7.56 1.92 0.11
CA SER A 213 7.97 3.29 0.46
C SER A 213 6.79 4.26 0.39
N THR A 214 5.95 4.16 -0.65
CA THR A 214 4.72 4.95 -0.76
C THR A 214 3.81 4.74 0.44
N MET A 215 3.55 3.48 0.83
CA MET A 215 2.67 3.19 1.97
C MET A 215 3.26 3.61 3.31
N ALA A 216 4.60 3.61 3.45
CA ALA A 216 5.26 4.20 4.63
C ALA A 216 5.04 5.72 4.68
N CYS A 217 5.21 6.44 3.57
CA CYS A 217 4.94 7.89 3.48
C CYS A 217 3.45 8.21 3.71
N VAL A 218 2.55 7.46 3.09
CA VAL A 218 1.10 7.59 3.29
C VAL A 218 0.71 7.36 4.75
N THR A 219 1.31 6.36 5.41
CA THR A 219 1.07 6.09 6.85
C THR A 219 1.48 7.28 7.73
N GLU A 220 2.60 7.94 7.39
CA GLU A 220 3.05 9.14 8.09
C GLU A 220 2.14 10.34 7.80
N ALA A 221 1.74 10.54 6.54
CA ALA A 221 0.81 11.61 6.16
C ALA A 221 -0.58 11.47 6.79
N LEU A 222 -1.05 10.22 6.98
CA LEU A 222 -2.28 9.92 7.74
C LEU A 222 -2.13 10.19 9.25
N GLY A 223 -0.93 10.46 9.74
CA GLY A 223 -0.67 10.70 11.15
C GLY A 223 -0.57 9.44 12.02
N LEU A 224 -0.37 8.24 11.44
CA LEU A 224 -0.33 6.96 12.16
C LEU A 224 1.06 6.53 12.63
N THR A 225 2.13 7.22 12.23
CA THR A 225 3.51 6.99 12.70
C THR A 225 4.15 8.29 13.18
N LEU A 226 5.28 8.20 13.87
CA LEU A 226 6.03 9.38 14.30
C LEU A 226 6.69 10.08 13.10
N PRO A 227 6.79 11.42 13.09
CA PRO A 227 7.39 12.18 11.99
C PRO A 227 8.79 11.69 11.61
N GLY A 228 9.06 11.65 10.31
CA GLY A 228 10.30 11.13 9.73
C GLY A 228 10.38 9.60 9.68
N GLY A 229 9.37 8.90 10.22
CA GLY A 229 9.34 7.45 10.31
C GLY A 229 9.32 6.71 8.97
N ALA A 230 8.81 7.32 7.91
CA ALA A 230 8.68 6.67 6.62
C ALA A 230 10.04 6.34 5.96
N ALA A 231 11.01 7.27 6.04
CA ALA A 231 12.20 7.23 5.19
C ALA A 231 13.47 6.67 5.86
N ILE A 232 13.56 6.59 7.19
CA ILE A 232 14.76 6.10 7.89
C ILE A 232 15.13 4.69 7.36
N PRO A 233 16.36 4.44 6.89
CA PRO A 233 16.77 3.11 6.45
C PRO A 233 16.63 2.04 7.53
N ALA A 234 16.33 0.81 7.14
CA ALA A 234 16.03 -0.30 8.06
C ALA A 234 17.17 -0.62 9.04
N VAL A 235 18.43 -0.43 8.61
CA VAL A 235 19.63 -0.74 9.39
C VAL A 235 20.18 0.46 10.15
N ASP A 236 19.65 1.66 9.93
CA ASP A 236 20.04 2.87 10.64
C ASP A 236 19.64 2.80 12.12
N SER A 237 20.49 3.26 13.02
CA SER A 237 20.22 3.27 14.47
C SER A 237 18.99 4.12 14.84
N ARG A 238 18.72 5.18 14.07
CA ARG A 238 17.55 6.07 14.22
C ARG A 238 16.22 5.31 14.09
N ARG A 239 16.20 4.20 13.31
CA ARG A 239 15.04 3.29 13.22
C ARG A 239 14.69 2.65 14.57
N ARG A 240 15.71 2.23 15.34
CA ARG A 240 15.52 1.68 16.70
C ARG A 240 15.11 2.76 17.70
N HIS A 241 15.63 3.99 17.57
CA HIS A 241 15.22 5.13 18.39
C HIS A 241 13.74 5.45 18.18
N LEU A 242 13.29 5.47 16.92
CA LEU A 242 11.89 5.68 16.56
C LEU A 242 10.99 4.57 17.15
N ALA A 243 11.38 3.31 17.04
CA ALA A 243 10.64 2.18 17.58
C ALA A 243 10.49 2.26 19.11
N GLU A 244 11.56 2.65 19.82
CA GLU A 244 11.50 2.86 21.28
C GLU A 244 10.62 4.06 21.63
N SER A 245 10.67 5.15 20.86
CA SER A 245 9.80 6.32 21.04
C SER A 245 8.34 5.99 20.78
N ALA A 246 8.04 5.18 19.77
CA ALA A 246 6.69 4.67 19.50
C ALA A 246 6.17 3.82 20.66
N GLY A 247 7.05 2.99 21.25
CA GLY A 247 6.73 2.21 22.45
C GLY A 247 6.39 3.08 23.66
N ARG A 248 7.07 4.22 23.86
CA ARG A 248 6.66 5.20 24.90
C ARG A 248 5.34 5.87 24.55
N ARG A 249 5.19 6.27 23.29
CA ARG A 249 4.03 7.04 22.84
C ARG A 249 2.72 6.27 22.90
N ILE A 250 2.70 4.97 22.59
CA ILE A 250 1.47 4.17 22.62
C ILE A 250 0.83 4.14 24.02
N VAL A 251 1.63 4.15 25.07
CA VAL A 251 1.10 4.23 26.45
C VAL A 251 0.33 5.54 26.67
N GLY A 252 0.88 6.66 26.19
CA GLY A 252 0.18 7.96 26.24
C GLY A 252 -1.07 8.00 25.33
N LEU A 253 -1.09 7.27 24.23
CA LEU A 253 -2.31 7.13 23.39
C LEU A 253 -3.42 6.41 24.15
N VAL A 254 -3.08 5.36 24.91
CA VAL A 254 -4.05 4.66 25.77
C VAL A 254 -4.56 5.59 26.87
N GLU A 255 -3.71 6.42 27.47
CA GLU A 255 -4.11 7.37 28.51
C GLU A 255 -5.12 8.40 27.98
N THR A 256 -4.92 8.88 26.74
CA THR A 256 -5.79 9.88 26.10
C THR A 256 -6.96 9.27 25.32
N ASP A 257 -6.99 7.93 25.17
CA ASP A 257 -7.95 7.18 24.34
C ASP A 257 -7.97 7.62 22.86
N LEU A 258 -6.81 8.04 22.33
CA LEU A 258 -6.68 8.48 20.93
C LEU A 258 -6.54 7.25 20.01
N LYS A 259 -7.49 7.10 19.11
CA LYS A 259 -7.69 5.88 18.30
C LYS A 259 -7.61 6.17 16.78
N PRO A 260 -7.51 5.12 15.96
CA PRO A 260 -7.56 5.26 14.50
C PRO A 260 -8.77 6.06 13.99
N SER A 261 -9.95 5.89 14.59
CA SER A 261 -11.16 6.63 14.20
C SER A 261 -11.12 8.14 14.48
N ASP A 262 -10.23 8.58 15.38
CA ASP A 262 -10.02 10.00 15.68
C ASP A 262 -9.00 10.63 14.72
N ILE A 263 -8.10 9.81 14.14
CA ILE A 263 -7.00 10.22 13.28
C ILE A 263 -7.36 10.07 11.81
N LEU A 264 -7.97 8.94 11.42
CA LEU A 264 -8.33 8.61 10.04
C LEU A 264 -9.62 9.34 9.63
N THR A 265 -9.56 10.65 9.58
CA THR A 265 -10.65 11.54 9.14
C THR A 265 -10.57 11.78 7.63
N ARG A 266 -11.59 12.40 7.04
CA ARG A 266 -11.58 12.81 5.63
C ARG A 266 -10.38 13.70 5.32
N GLU A 267 -10.07 14.65 6.20
CA GLU A 267 -8.95 15.58 6.06
C GLU A 267 -7.60 14.84 6.06
N ALA A 268 -7.44 13.81 6.91
CA ALA A 268 -6.23 12.99 6.93
C ALA A 268 -6.05 12.20 5.63
N PHE A 269 -7.15 11.69 5.04
CA PHE A 269 -7.10 11.03 3.73
C PHE A 269 -6.75 12.01 2.62
N GLU A 270 -7.29 13.22 2.62
CA GLU A 270 -6.94 14.26 1.63
C GLU A 270 -5.46 14.65 1.74
N ASN A 271 -4.92 14.81 2.95
CA ASN A 271 -3.47 14.99 3.18
C ASN A 271 -2.65 13.85 2.58
N ALA A 272 -3.05 12.61 2.84
CA ALA A 272 -2.36 11.43 2.32
C ALA A 272 -2.41 11.32 0.79
N ILE A 273 -3.52 11.70 0.15
CA ILE A 273 -3.65 11.75 -1.32
C ILE A 273 -2.77 12.84 -1.91
N ARG A 274 -2.70 14.04 -1.31
CA ARG A 274 -1.78 15.10 -1.75
C ARG A 274 -0.32 14.67 -1.62
N VAL A 275 0.06 14.04 -0.51
CA VAL A 275 1.38 13.45 -0.34
C VAL A 275 1.66 12.39 -1.41
N LEU A 276 0.70 11.50 -1.70
CA LEU A 276 0.82 10.48 -2.75
C LEU A 276 1.18 11.10 -4.12
N HIS A 277 0.57 12.24 -4.46
CA HIS A 277 0.89 12.99 -5.68
C HIS A 277 2.26 13.67 -5.61
N ALA A 278 2.56 14.35 -4.52
CA ALA A 278 3.81 15.10 -4.36
C ALA A 278 5.06 14.21 -4.40
N ILE A 279 4.94 12.97 -3.90
CA ILE A 279 6.04 11.99 -3.94
C ILE A 279 6.05 11.13 -5.21
N SER A 280 5.13 11.30 -6.15
CA SER A 280 4.94 10.41 -7.29
C SER A 280 4.88 8.94 -6.86
N GLY A 281 3.94 8.65 -5.95
CA GLY A 281 3.81 7.33 -5.33
C GLY A 281 3.24 6.25 -6.26
N SER A 282 3.05 5.07 -5.70
CA SER A 282 2.53 3.90 -6.41
C SER A 282 1.02 3.98 -6.62
N THR A 283 0.53 3.55 -7.79
CA THR A 283 -0.91 3.35 -8.07
C THR A 283 -1.59 2.40 -7.08
N ASN A 284 -0.85 1.44 -6.50
CA ASN A 284 -1.37 0.52 -5.49
C ASN A 284 -1.89 1.25 -4.23
N ALA A 285 -1.35 2.43 -3.91
CA ALA A 285 -1.78 3.21 -2.76
C ALA A 285 -3.24 3.66 -2.85
N ILE A 286 -3.76 3.87 -4.06
CA ILE A 286 -5.17 4.21 -4.31
C ILE A 286 -6.08 3.11 -3.73
N LEU A 287 -5.81 1.84 -4.08
CA LEU A 287 -6.57 0.69 -3.57
C LEU A 287 -6.52 0.61 -2.03
N HIS A 288 -5.34 0.89 -1.45
CA HIS A 288 -5.15 0.76 -0.01
C HIS A 288 -5.82 1.90 0.76
N LEU A 289 -5.74 3.15 0.27
CA LEU A 289 -6.41 4.29 0.89
C LEU A 289 -7.94 4.15 0.85
N ILE A 290 -8.50 3.71 -0.27
CA ILE A 290 -9.94 3.42 -0.38
C ILE A 290 -10.36 2.31 0.60
N ALA A 291 -9.53 1.26 0.74
CA ALA A 291 -9.81 0.19 1.69
C ALA A 291 -9.74 0.67 3.15
N TYR A 292 -8.73 1.49 3.53
CA TYR A 292 -8.65 2.08 4.87
C TYR A 292 -9.89 2.92 5.20
N ALA A 293 -10.26 3.80 4.27
CA ALA A 293 -11.43 4.66 4.41
C ALA A 293 -12.71 3.84 4.60
N GLY A 294 -12.87 2.75 3.82
CA GLY A 294 -13.97 1.81 3.97
C GLY A 294 -14.04 1.17 5.36
N ARG A 295 -12.90 0.83 5.98
CA ARG A 295 -12.84 0.23 7.33
C ARG A 295 -13.24 1.19 8.44
N VAL A 296 -12.98 2.48 8.30
CA VAL A 296 -13.38 3.50 9.29
C VAL A 296 -14.67 4.21 8.93
N GLY A 297 -15.32 3.84 7.81
CA GLY A 297 -16.59 4.43 7.36
C GLY A 297 -16.46 5.85 6.82
N VAL A 298 -15.29 6.21 6.29
CA VAL A 298 -15.03 7.47 5.59
C VAL A 298 -15.20 7.25 4.08
N ASP A 299 -15.88 8.18 3.40
CA ASP A 299 -16.03 8.11 1.95
C ASP A 299 -14.83 8.74 1.24
N VAL A 300 -14.08 7.93 0.48
CA VAL A 300 -12.95 8.35 -0.36
C VAL A 300 -13.17 7.78 -1.76
N PRO A 301 -13.93 8.47 -2.62
CA PRO A 301 -14.19 8.01 -3.97
C PRO A 301 -12.94 8.10 -4.85
N LEU A 302 -12.85 7.25 -5.88
CA LEU A 302 -11.71 7.22 -6.80
C LEU A 302 -11.46 8.59 -7.45
N GLN A 303 -12.50 9.35 -7.78
CA GLN A 303 -12.42 10.67 -8.40
C GLN A 303 -11.68 11.70 -7.55
N LEU A 304 -11.71 11.57 -6.22
CA LEU A 304 -10.99 12.47 -5.33
C LEU A 304 -9.47 12.49 -5.61
N PHE A 305 -8.91 11.35 -6.03
CA PHE A 305 -7.49 11.29 -6.39
C PHE A 305 -7.16 12.17 -7.60
N ASP A 306 -8.04 12.24 -8.60
CA ASP A 306 -7.83 13.13 -9.75
C ASP A 306 -8.10 14.61 -9.43
N GLU A 307 -9.12 14.89 -8.61
CA GLU A 307 -9.44 16.25 -8.16
C GLU A 307 -8.25 16.89 -7.42
N LEU A 308 -7.59 16.14 -6.53
CA LEU A 308 -6.44 16.63 -5.78
C LEU A 308 -5.15 16.61 -6.60
N CYS A 309 -5.07 15.84 -7.67
CA CYS A 309 -3.93 15.75 -8.57
C CYS A 309 -3.59 17.12 -9.19
N SER A 310 -4.58 17.78 -9.78
CA SER A 310 -4.37 19.01 -10.57
C SER A 310 -3.80 20.18 -9.77
N SER A 311 -3.97 20.17 -8.44
CA SER A 311 -3.52 21.22 -7.53
C SER A 311 -2.33 20.84 -6.66
N THR A 312 -1.76 19.65 -6.85
CA THR A 312 -0.65 19.15 -6.03
C THR A 312 0.59 18.97 -6.89
N PRO A 313 1.69 19.73 -6.65
CA PRO A 313 2.90 19.63 -7.44
C PRO A 313 3.64 18.31 -7.18
N TRP A 314 4.33 17.76 -8.20
CA TRP A 314 5.30 16.69 -8.01
C TRP A 314 6.65 17.24 -7.58
N LEU A 315 7.12 16.86 -6.39
CA LEU A 315 8.33 17.43 -5.76
C LEU A 315 9.49 16.44 -5.63
N VAL A 316 9.23 15.14 -5.54
CA VAL A 316 10.23 14.16 -5.11
C VAL A 316 10.84 13.42 -6.29
N ASN A 317 12.16 13.64 -6.51
CA ASN A 317 12.93 13.09 -7.63
C ASN A 317 13.45 11.67 -7.32
N LEU A 318 12.57 10.70 -7.10
CA LEU A 318 12.92 9.32 -6.80
C LEU A 318 12.55 8.34 -7.91
N LYS A 319 13.37 7.30 -8.12
CA LYS A 319 13.02 6.18 -9.00
C LYS A 319 11.69 5.55 -8.56
N PRO A 320 10.80 5.10 -9.48
CA PRO A 320 11.05 4.91 -10.92
C PRO A 320 10.84 6.15 -11.80
N ALA A 321 10.22 7.21 -11.31
CA ALA A 321 9.92 8.40 -12.10
C ALA A 321 11.08 9.41 -12.13
N GLY A 322 11.99 9.35 -11.17
CA GLY A 322 13.16 10.21 -11.03
C GLY A 322 14.48 9.42 -10.91
N GLU A 323 15.48 10.02 -10.24
CA GLU A 323 16.86 9.54 -10.27
C GLU A 323 17.36 8.98 -8.94
N HIS A 324 16.92 9.54 -7.81
CA HIS A 324 17.41 9.24 -6.46
C HIS A 324 16.68 8.06 -5.81
N LEU A 325 17.09 7.70 -4.58
CA LEU A 325 16.56 6.59 -3.80
C LEU A 325 16.13 7.04 -2.40
N MET A 326 15.53 6.14 -1.62
CA MET A 326 14.96 6.46 -0.31
C MET A 326 16.00 6.88 0.75
N GLU A 327 17.26 6.40 0.66
CA GLU A 327 18.36 6.85 1.52
C GLU A 327 18.68 8.34 1.26
N ASP A 328 18.71 8.74 -0.02
CA ASP A 328 18.90 10.13 -0.43
C ASP A 328 17.72 11.01 0.03
N PHE A 329 16.49 10.48 -0.09
CA PHE A 329 15.27 11.14 0.37
C PHE A 329 15.28 11.40 1.88
N PHE A 330 15.73 10.43 2.66
CA PHE A 330 15.86 10.58 4.10
C PHE A 330 16.85 11.70 4.47
N GLU A 331 18.02 11.71 3.86
CA GLU A 331 19.04 12.74 4.13
C GLU A 331 18.64 14.13 3.58
N ALA A 332 17.75 14.20 2.58
CA ALA A 332 17.20 15.45 2.04
C ALA A 332 16.11 16.11 2.92
N GLY A 333 15.72 15.48 4.04
CA GLY A 333 14.67 15.97 4.95
C GLY A 333 13.44 15.05 5.06
N GLY A 334 13.33 14.06 4.18
CA GLY A 334 12.27 13.04 4.21
C GLY A 334 10.86 13.60 4.01
N LEU A 335 9.86 12.85 4.47
CA LEU A 335 8.46 13.23 4.28
C LEU A 335 8.06 14.53 5.00
N PRO A 336 8.54 14.83 6.22
CA PRO A 336 8.21 16.11 6.86
C PRO A 336 8.58 17.33 6.01
N ALA A 337 9.72 17.30 5.30
CA ALA A 337 10.14 18.36 4.40
C ALA A 337 9.19 18.52 3.20
N VAL A 338 8.76 17.42 2.58
CA VAL A 338 7.75 17.45 1.50
C VAL A 338 6.43 18.03 1.99
N MET A 339 5.96 17.62 3.17
CA MET A 339 4.71 18.12 3.74
C MET A 339 4.82 19.62 4.10
N ALA A 340 5.99 20.10 4.52
CA ALA A 340 6.22 21.52 4.75
C ALA A 340 6.13 22.34 3.46
N GLU A 341 6.70 21.83 2.35
CA GLU A 341 6.63 22.48 1.03
C GLU A 341 5.20 22.61 0.47
N ILE A 342 4.33 21.65 0.78
CA ILE A 342 2.92 21.68 0.35
C ILE A 342 1.96 22.08 1.48
N SER A 343 2.45 22.69 2.55
CA SER A 343 1.65 22.98 3.76
C SER A 343 0.39 23.81 3.48
N ASP A 344 0.42 24.73 2.51
CA ASP A 344 -0.74 25.52 2.10
C ASP A 344 -1.89 24.67 1.48
N LEU A 345 -1.58 23.44 1.08
CA LEU A 345 -2.52 22.48 0.50
C LEU A 345 -3.03 21.46 1.52
N LEU A 346 -2.43 21.39 2.72
CA LEU A 346 -2.74 20.39 3.73
C LEU A 346 -3.74 20.89 4.79
N HIS A 347 -4.48 19.96 5.34
CA HIS A 347 -5.28 20.18 6.56
C HIS A 347 -4.36 20.10 7.77
N LEU A 348 -3.78 21.24 8.14
CA LEU A 348 -2.75 21.34 9.19
C LEU A 348 -3.29 21.02 10.60
N ASP A 349 -4.60 21.17 10.82
CA ASP A 349 -5.26 20.88 12.10
C ASP A 349 -5.54 19.39 12.34
N ALA A 350 -5.30 18.52 11.34
CA ALA A 350 -5.49 17.08 11.47
C ALA A 350 -4.60 16.53 12.60
N ILE A 351 -5.24 15.79 13.53
CA ILE A 351 -4.54 15.22 14.69
C ILE A 351 -3.75 13.96 14.31
N THR A 352 -2.63 13.72 14.97
CA THR A 352 -1.76 12.58 14.72
C THR A 352 -1.47 11.76 15.98
N VAL A 353 -0.84 10.59 15.83
CA VAL A 353 -0.38 9.77 16.98
C VAL A 353 0.58 10.49 17.92
N THR A 354 1.20 11.59 17.52
CA THR A 354 2.01 12.40 18.44
C THR A 354 1.16 13.13 19.48
N GLY A 355 -0.16 13.23 19.25
CA GLY A 355 -1.09 14.08 20.02
C GLY A 355 -1.01 15.56 19.63
N ALA A 356 -0.14 15.90 18.71
CA ALA A 356 -0.04 17.19 18.06
C ALA A 356 -0.68 17.14 16.66
N THR A 357 -0.93 18.29 16.07
CA THR A 357 -1.45 18.41 14.70
C THR A 357 -0.39 18.16 13.65
N VAL A 358 -0.81 17.98 12.39
CA VAL A 358 0.10 17.90 11.24
C VAL A 358 0.97 19.15 11.17
N GLY A 359 0.37 20.34 11.29
CA GLY A 359 1.10 21.61 11.24
C GLY A 359 2.18 21.73 12.32
N GLU A 360 1.88 21.31 13.56
CA GLU A 360 2.87 21.31 14.65
C GLU A 360 4.01 20.33 14.38
N ASN A 361 3.72 19.15 13.80
CA ASN A 361 4.73 18.14 13.51
C ASN A 361 5.71 18.53 12.40
N ILE A 362 5.30 19.35 11.44
CA ILE A 362 6.13 19.78 10.31
C ILE A 362 6.72 21.19 10.46
N ALA A 363 6.41 21.90 11.54
CA ALA A 363 6.73 23.34 11.73
C ALA A 363 8.22 23.69 11.60
N THR A 364 9.12 22.74 11.84
CA THR A 364 10.57 22.92 11.75
C THR A 364 11.22 22.10 10.64
N ALA A 365 10.41 21.46 9.81
CA ALA A 365 10.93 20.65 8.71
C ALA A 365 11.37 21.54 7.55
N GLU A 366 12.49 21.20 6.94
CA GLU A 366 13.08 21.93 5.82
C GLU A 366 13.69 20.98 4.79
N VAL A 367 13.73 21.41 3.54
CA VAL A 367 14.42 20.71 2.45
C VAL A 367 15.92 20.96 2.57
N LEU A 368 16.70 19.89 2.73
CA LEU A 368 18.16 19.95 2.87
C LEU A 368 18.88 19.73 1.52
N ASP A 369 18.24 19.07 0.57
CA ASP A 369 18.77 18.84 -0.79
C ASP A 369 17.67 18.99 -1.85
N THR A 370 17.74 20.09 -2.60
CA THR A 370 16.76 20.41 -3.65
C THR A 370 16.92 19.58 -4.94
N SER A 371 17.98 18.79 -5.08
CA SER A 371 18.10 17.83 -6.19
C SER A 371 17.19 16.61 -5.96
N VAL A 372 16.90 16.27 -4.70
CA VAL A 372 16.08 15.12 -4.27
C VAL A 372 14.64 15.55 -4.00
N ILE A 373 14.45 16.61 -3.21
CA ILE A 373 13.14 17.19 -2.88
C ILE A 373 13.09 18.61 -3.44
N ARG A 374 12.30 18.83 -4.49
CA ARG A 374 12.11 20.16 -5.08
C ARG A 374 11.25 21.02 -4.17
N THR A 375 11.40 22.33 -4.28
CA THR A 375 10.50 23.27 -3.61
C THR A 375 9.17 23.41 -4.36
N ALA A 376 8.13 23.82 -3.66
CA ALA A 376 6.83 24.11 -4.28
C ALA A 376 6.91 25.22 -5.35
N ALA A 377 7.89 26.13 -5.24
CA ALA A 377 8.13 27.17 -6.22
C ALA A 377 8.79 26.66 -7.51
N GLU A 378 9.59 25.58 -7.44
CA GLU A 378 10.30 24.98 -8.55
C GLU A 378 10.09 23.45 -8.57
N PRO A 379 8.86 22.95 -8.76
CA PRO A 379 8.56 21.52 -8.75
C PRO A 379 9.11 20.81 -10.00
N LEU A 380 9.11 19.48 -9.97
CA LEU A 380 9.39 18.66 -11.16
C LEU A 380 8.25 18.77 -12.18
N ASP A 381 7.00 18.86 -11.71
CA ASP A 381 5.82 19.16 -12.49
C ASP A 381 4.80 19.90 -11.62
N GLN A 382 4.01 20.80 -12.20
CA GLN A 382 2.97 21.55 -11.50
C GLN A 382 1.74 20.71 -11.19
N GLY A 383 1.52 19.61 -11.94
CA GLY A 383 0.46 18.62 -11.69
C GLY A 383 0.95 17.43 -10.89
N GLY A 384 0.02 16.67 -10.34
CA GLY A 384 0.32 15.45 -9.59
C GLY A 384 0.71 14.27 -10.49
N ALA A 385 1.07 13.18 -9.85
CA ALA A 385 1.68 12.04 -10.51
C ALA A 385 0.69 11.01 -11.07
N LEU A 386 -0.51 10.94 -10.51
CA LEU A 386 -1.52 9.90 -10.79
C LEU A 386 -2.80 10.54 -11.30
N VAL A 387 -3.36 9.98 -12.36
CA VAL A 387 -4.63 10.42 -12.92
C VAL A 387 -5.66 9.29 -12.91
N VAL A 388 -6.93 9.67 -12.80
CA VAL A 388 -8.06 8.77 -12.99
C VAL A 388 -8.63 8.99 -14.38
N LEU A 389 -8.80 7.91 -15.12
CA LEU A 389 -9.39 7.90 -16.46
C LEU A 389 -10.80 7.30 -16.40
N THR A 390 -11.68 7.82 -17.21
CA THR A 390 -13.03 7.27 -17.43
C THR A 390 -13.29 7.17 -18.93
N GLY A 391 -14.33 6.46 -19.34
CA GLY A 391 -14.67 6.32 -20.76
C GLY A 391 -15.33 4.99 -21.07
N SER A 392 -15.56 4.74 -22.34
CA SER A 392 -16.27 3.53 -22.78
C SER A 392 -15.52 2.24 -22.41
N LEU A 393 -14.18 2.29 -22.25
CA LEU A 393 -13.37 1.14 -21.84
C LEU A 393 -13.30 0.97 -20.31
N CYS A 394 -13.48 2.03 -19.54
CA CYS A 394 -13.39 2.01 -18.08
C CYS A 394 -14.46 2.91 -17.43
N PRO A 395 -15.75 2.55 -17.52
CA PRO A 395 -16.85 3.41 -17.06
C PRO A 395 -16.79 3.71 -15.55
N ASP A 396 -16.28 2.80 -14.75
CA ASP A 396 -16.14 2.96 -13.29
C ASP A 396 -14.72 3.39 -12.88
N GLY A 397 -13.86 3.69 -13.86
CA GLY A 397 -12.53 4.25 -13.68
C GLY A 397 -11.38 3.30 -14.02
N ALA A 398 -10.23 3.92 -14.27
CA ALA A 398 -8.92 3.32 -14.37
C ALA A 398 -7.89 4.32 -13.85
N VAL A 399 -6.66 3.89 -13.57
CA VAL A 399 -5.61 4.76 -13.06
C VAL A 399 -4.34 4.68 -13.91
N MET A 400 -3.64 5.81 -14.03
CA MET A 400 -2.36 5.88 -14.73
C MET A 400 -1.37 6.74 -13.95
N LYS A 401 -0.10 6.27 -13.88
CA LYS A 401 1.01 7.07 -13.35
C LYS A 401 1.69 7.80 -14.50
N ILE A 402 1.34 9.07 -14.67
CA ILE A 402 1.78 9.87 -15.82
C ILE A 402 3.26 10.28 -15.74
N THR A 403 3.81 10.42 -14.54
CA THR A 403 5.21 10.80 -14.30
C THR A 403 6.22 9.71 -14.71
N ALA A 404 5.78 8.48 -14.89
CA ALA A 404 6.63 7.37 -15.32
C ALA A 404 6.43 6.97 -16.80
N ALA A 405 5.53 7.64 -17.51
CA ALA A 405 5.16 7.36 -18.91
C ALA A 405 5.95 8.24 -19.88
N ASP A 406 6.14 7.74 -21.10
CA ASP A 406 6.62 8.58 -22.22
C ASP A 406 5.55 9.64 -22.53
N PRO A 407 5.85 10.94 -22.47
CA PRO A 407 4.89 12.01 -22.75
C PRO A 407 4.17 11.90 -24.09
N ARG A 408 4.81 11.28 -25.09
CA ARG A 408 4.21 11.05 -26.43
C ARG A 408 3.00 10.12 -26.39
N LEU A 409 2.91 9.25 -25.38
CA LEU A 409 1.85 8.27 -25.19
C LEU A 409 0.69 8.77 -24.32
N LEU A 410 0.78 9.99 -23.76
CA LEU A 410 -0.32 10.58 -22.95
C LEU A 410 -1.53 11.00 -23.78
N GLN A 411 -1.36 11.15 -25.10
CA GLN A 411 -2.43 11.24 -26.08
C GLN A 411 -2.11 10.25 -27.21
N HIS A 412 -2.85 9.14 -27.25
CA HIS A 412 -2.52 8.04 -28.14
C HIS A 412 -3.76 7.36 -28.70
N GLU A 413 -3.69 6.95 -29.96
CA GLU A 413 -4.69 6.12 -30.61
C GLU A 413 -3.98 4.98 -31.33
N GLY A 414 -4.34 3.74 -31.02
CA GLY A 414 -3.66 2.58 -31.56
C GLY A 414 -4.54 1.33 -31.60
N ARG A 415 -4.07 0.32 -32.35
CA ARG A 415 -4.76 -0.96 -32.47
C ARG A 415 -4.41 -1.86 -31.29
N ALA A 416 -5.43 -2.50 -30.74
CA ALA A 416 -5.29 -3.44 -29.64
C ALA A 416 -4.56 -4.72 -30.08
N ILE A 417 -3.64 -5.17 -29.24
CA ILE A 417 -3.06 -6.51 -29.21
C ILE A 417 -3.50 -7.15 -27.91
N VAL A 418 -4.44 -8.09 -27.99
CA VAL A 418 -5.12 -8.64 -26.80
C VAL A 418 -4.44 -9.93 -26.34
N PHE A 419 -4.19 -10.00 -25.04
CA PHE A 419 -3.75 -11.19 -24.33
C PHE A 419 -4.86 -11.62 -23.36
N GLU A 420 -5.30 -12.87 -23.50
CA GLU A 420 -6.42 -13.42 -22.71
C GLU A 420 -6.10 -13.52 -21.21
N ASP A 421 -4.86 -13.88 -20.92
CA ASP A 421 -4.34 -13.99 -19.55
C ASP A 421 -2.81 -13.90 -19.57
N ILE A 422 -2.20 -14.07 -18.40
CA ILE A 422 -0.74 -14.01 -18.24
C ILE A 422 0.00 -15.15 -18.98
N HIS A 423 -0.65 -16.31 -19.18
CA HIS A 423 -0.03 -17.44 -19.87
C HIS A 423 -0.01 -17.20 -21.37
N ASP A 424 -1.08 -16.64 -21.93
CA ASP A 424 -1.14 -16.21 -23.32
C ASP A 424 -0.12 -15.10 -23.59
N LEU A 425 -0.01 -14.10 -22.69
CA LEU A 425 1.03 -13.07 -22.77
C LEU A 425 2.43 -13.68 -22.81
N ALA A 426 2.73 -14.57 -21.86
CA ALA A 426 4.05 -15.20 -21.77
C ALA A 426 4.40 -16.05 -23.01
N ALA A 427 3.41 -16.68 -23.64
CA ALA A 427 3.60 -17.49 -24.83
C ALA A 427 3.80 -16.64 -26.09
N ARG A 428 3.15 -15.48 -26.22
CA ARG A 428 3.05 -14.70 -27.47
C ARG A 428 3.90 -13.45 -27.50
N VAL A 429 4.28 -12.86 -26.37
CA VAL A 429 4.88 -11.51 -26.32
C VAL A 429 6.18 -11.41 -27.14
N ASP A 430 6.96 -12.47 -27.22
CA ASP A 430 8.22 -12.52 -27.97
C ASP A 430 8.12 -13.33 -29.28
N ASP A 431 6.90 -13.72 -29.70
CA ASP A 431 6.69 -14.36 -30.99
C ASP A 431 7.05 -13.39 -32.12
N PRO A 432 7.98 -13.76 -33.04
CA PRO A 432 8.31 -12.93 -34.18
C PRO A 432 7.11 -12.59 -35.07
N GLY A 433 6.08 -13.45 -35.09
CA GLY A 433 4.85 -13.28 -35.85
C GLY A 433 3.82 -12.36 -35.19
N LEU A 434 4.03 -11.93 -33.94
CA LEU A 434 3.12 -11.00 -33.28
C LEU A 434 3.10 -9.66 -34.04
N GLU A 435 1.94 -9.26 -34.56
CA GLU A 435 1.78 -8.00 -35.29
C GLU A 435 1.70 -6.81 -34.33
N CYS A 436 2.79 -6.55 -33.61
CA CYS A 436 2.93 -5.45 -32.64
C CYS A 436 4.03 -4.50 -33.13
N ASP A 437 3.73 -3.21 -33.14
CA ASP A 437 4.62 -2.09 -33.46
C ASP A 437 4.55 -0.98 -32.38
N GLU A 438 5.27 0.14 -32.61
CA GLU A 438 5.34 1.26 -31.65
C GLU A 438 4.01 2.03 -31.47
N SER A 439 3.04 1.83 -32.38
CA SER A 439 1.71 2.45 -32.30
C SER A 439 0.67 1.54 -31.64
N SER A 440 1.00 0.28 -31.41
CA SER A 440 0.07 -0.72 -30.88
C SER A 440 -0.27 -0.46 -29.40
N VAL A 441 -1.46 -0.91 -28.99
CA VAL A 441 -1.93 -0.88 -27.60
C VAL A 441 -2.00 -2.31 -27.06
N MET A 442 -1.14 -2.66 -26.12
CA MET A 442 -1.16 -4.00 -25.51
C MET A 442 -2.25 -4.08 -24.44
N VAL A 443 -3.11 -5.08 -24.51
CA VAL A 443 -4.24 -5.28 -23.59
C VAL A 443 -4.12 -6.65 -22.93
N LEU A 444 -4.01 -6.66 -21.60
CA LEU A 444 -4.08 -7.88 -20.79
C LEU A 444 -5.39 -7.89 -20.01
N ARG A 445 -6.19 -8.92 -20.19
CA ARG A 445 -7.46 -9.11 -19.49
C ARG A 445 -7.44 -10.29 -18.52
N ASN A 446 -8.51 -10.46 -17.73
CA ASN A 446 -8.65 -11.51 -16.72
C ASN A 446 -7.56 -11.50 -15.64
N ALA A 447 -7.05 -10.32 -15.30
CA ALA A 447 -6.00 -10.10 -14.31
C ALA A 447 -6.45 -9.22 -13.12
N GLY A 448 -7.75 -8.91 -13.06
CA GLY A 448 -8.40 -8.14 -12.00
C GLY A 448 -8.67 -8.94 -10.72
N PRO A 449 -9.36 -8.32 -9.73
CA PRO A 449 -9.59 -8.90 -8.39
C PRO A 449 -10.22 -10.28 -8.39
N VAL A 450 -11.16 -10.55 -9.28
CA VAL A 450 -11.90 -11.82 -9.43
C VAL A 450 -11.25 -12.71 -10.49
N GLY A 451 -10.83 -12.15 -11.62
CA GLY A 451 -10.26 -12.89 -12.75
C GLY A 451 -8.94 -13.56 -12.39
N ALA A 452 -8.07 -12.85 -11.70
CA ALA A 452 -6.87 -13.40 -11.09
C ALA A 452 -6.87 -13.06 -9.60
N PRO A 453 -7.31 -13.98 -8.72
CA PRO A 453 -7.51 -13.69 -7.30
C PRO A 453 -6.32 -13.01 -6.64
N GLY A 454 -6.57 -11.82 -6.07
CA GLY A 454 -5.56 -10.94 -5.52
C GLY A 454 -4.98 -9.94 -6.53
N MET A 455 -5.48 -9.89 -7.77
CA MET A 455 -5.09 -8.86 -8.76
C MET A 455 -3.56 -8.75 -8.86
N PRO A 456 -2.84 -9.75 -9.41
CA PRO A 456 -1.38 -9.78 -9.44
C PRO A 456 -0.77 -8.58 -10.18
N GLU A 457 0.54 -8.34 -9.97
CA GLU A 457 1.26 -7.21 -10.59
C GLU A 457 1.71 -7.50 -12.04
N TRP A 458 0.78 -8.02 -12.85
CA TRP A 458 1.02 -8.39 -14.25
C TRP A 458 0.81 -7.23 -15.24
N GLY A 459 0.26 -6.10 -14.77
CA GLY A 459 -0.09 -4.96 -15.63
C GLY A 459 1.11 -4.24 -16.25
N HIS A 460 2.34 -4.54 -15.83
CA HIS A 460 3.54 -3.98 -16.48
C HIS A 460 3.67 -4.43 -17.94
N LEU A 461 3.15 -5.54 -18.36
CA LEU A 461 3.28 -6.18 -19.67
C LEU A 461 4.65 -5.90 -20.34
N PRO A 462 5.53 -6.89 -20.52
CA PRO A 462 6.85 -6.67 -21.08
C PRO A 462 6.75 -6.23 -22.55
N ILE A 463 7.57 -5.27 -22.95
CA ILE A 463 7.67 -4.85 -24.36
C ILE A 463 8.27 -6.01 -25.17
N PRO A 464 7.70 -6.34 -26.36
CA PRO A 464 8.25 -7.37 -27.24
C PRO A 464 9.74 -7.16 -27.52
N ALA A 465 10.56 -8.23 -27.40
CA ALA A 465 12.01 -8.14 -27.58
C ALA A 465 12.44 -7.56 -28.94
N LYS A 466 11.65 -7.78 -30.00
CA LYS A 466 11.90 -7.19 -31.32
C LYS A 466 11.82 -5.65 -31.30
N LEU A 467 10.90 -5.08 -30.50
CA LEU A 467 10.74 -3.63 -30.36
C LEU A 467 11.84 -3.04 -29.47
N LEU A 468 12.21 -3.72 -28.36
CA LEU A 468 13.36 -3.32 -27.53
C LEU A 468 14.66 -3.26 -28.35
N LYS A 469 14.90 -4.24 -29.24
CA LYS A 469 16.05 -4.25 -30.17
C LYS A 469 15.99 -3.12 -31.19
N ALA A 470 14.79 -2.69 -31.60
CA ALA A 470 14.57 -1.56 -32.46
C ALA A 470 14.68 -0.19 -31.76
N GLY A 471 14.86 -0.18 -30.43
CA GLY A 471 15.00 1.03 -29.62
C GLY A 471 13.70 1.59 -29.04
N VAL A 472 12.58 0.87 -29.18
CA VAL A 472 11.31 1.23 -28.54
C VAL A 472 11.43 0.93 -27.04
N THR A 473 11.24 1.94 -26.19
CA THR A 473 11.39 1.84 -24.73
C THR A 473 10.08 1.95 -23.97
N ASP A 474 8.98 2.34 -24.63
CA ASP A 474 7.66 2.42 -24.03
C ASP A 474 6.55 2.15 -25.06
N LEU A 475 5.42 1.61 -24.59
CA LEU A 475 4.18 1.36 -25.33
C LEU A 475 2.99 1.63 -24.44
N LEU A 476 1.84 1.98 -25.01
CA LEU A 476 0.60 2.00 -24.26
C LEU A 476 0.16 0.58 -23.89
N ARG A 477 -0.02 0.34 -22.59
CA ARG A 477 -0.43 -0.93 -22.01
C ARG A 477 -1.64 -0.72 -21.13
N ILE A 478 -2.62 -1.62 -21.21
CA ILE A 478 -3.90 -1.49 -20.49
C ILE A 478 -4.25 -2.82 -19.84
N SER A 479 -4.67 -2.80 -18.58
CA SER A 479 -5.10 -4.01 -17.88
C SER A 479 -6.03 -3.69 -16.70
N ASP A 480 -6.85 -4.66 -16.32
CA ASP A 480 -7.54 -4.71 -15.04
C ASP A 480 -6.62 -5.18 -13.88
N ALA A 481 -5.35 -5.51 -14.17
CA ALA A 481 -4.31 -5.84 -13.20
C ALA A 481 -3.79 -4.62 -12.42
N ARG A 482 -2.90 -4.90 -11.44
CA ARG A 482 -1.95 -3.94 -10.86
C ARG A 482 -0.58 -4.06 -11.56
N MET A 483 0.29 -3.10 -11.32
CA MET A 483 1.72 -3.27 -11.56
C MET A 483 2.51 -2.96 -10.28
N SER A 484 3.76 -3.40 -10.23
CA SER A 484 4.69 -3.00 -9.18
C SER A 484 4.83 -1.48 -9.15
N GLY A 485 4.81 -0.87 -7.98
CA GLY A 485 5.10 0.56 -7.83
C GLY A 485 6.51 0.96 -8.24
N THR A 486 7.37 -0.01 -8.53
CA THR A 486 8.74 0.17 -9.03
C THR A 486 8.84 0.11 -10.56
N SER A 487 7.74 -0.22 -11.25
CA SER A 487 7.65 -0.27 -12.71
C SER A 487 7.45 1.13 -13.31
N TYR A 488 7.70 1.26 -14.60
CA TYR A 488 7.60 2.50 -15.37
C TYR A 488 6.89 2.27 -16.71
N GLY A 489 6.62 3.36 -17.41
CA GLY A 489 6.03 3.41 -18.74
C GLY A 489 4.55 3.79 -18.75
N ALA A 490 4.00 3.92 -19.96
CA ALA A 490 2.61 4.29 -20.22
C ALA A 490 1.69 3.10 -19.97
N VAL A 491 1.21 2.96 -18.73
CA VAL A 491 0.39 1.82 -18.30
C VAL A 491 -0.89 2.32 -17.64
N VAL A 492 -2.04 1.94 -18.19
CA VAL A 492 -3.35 2.13 -17.57
C VAL A 492 -3.74 0.86 -16.83
N LEU A 493 -4.07 1.00 -15.55
CA LEU A 493 -4.26 -0.09 -14.60
C LEU A 493 -5.63 0.00 -13.92
N HIS A 494 -5.97 -1.06 -13.19
CA HIS A 494 -7.19 -1.10 -12.37
C HIS A 494 -8.45 -0.80 -13.18
N VAL A 495 -8.47 -1.17 -14.47
CA VAL A 495 -9.63 -0.94 -15.34
C VAL A 495 -10.87 -1.57 -14.70
N THR A 496 -11.90 -0.74 -14.48
CA THR A 496 -13.10 -1.14 -13.75
C THR A 496 -14.36 -0.77 -14.54
N PRO A 497 -15.34 -1.70 -14.62
CA PRO A 497 -15.36 -3.07 -14.10
C PRO A 497 -14.32 -3.97 -14.80
N GLU A 498 -13.74 -4.93 -14.03
CA GLU A 498 -12.77 -5.87 -14.60
C GLU A 498 -13.37 -6.79 -15.66
N SER A 499 -12.53 -7.38 -16.52
CA SER A 499 -12.96 -8.24 -17.61
C SER A 499 -13.69 -9.51 -17.15
N ALA A 500 -13.25 -10.13 -16.05
CA ALA A 500 -13.82 -11.38 -15.55
C ALA A 500 -15.27 -11.26 -15.03
N VAL A 501 -15.78 -10.05 -14.82
CA VAL A 501 -17.18 -9.76 -14.46
C VAL A 501 -17.98 -9.14 -15.60
N GLY A 502 -17.41 -9.13 -16.83
CA GLY A 502 -18.07 -8.60 -18.03
C GLY A 502 -17.89 -7.09 -18.24
N GLY A 503 -16.85 -6.51 -17.64
CA GLY A 503 -16.47 -5.13 -17.95
C GLY A 503 -16.06 -4.95 -19.42
N PRO A 504 -16.04 -3.71 -19.95
CA PRO A 504 -15.78 -3.45 -21.37
C PRO A 504 -14.42 -4.00 -21.86
N LEU A 505 -13.43 -4.12 -20.98
CA LEU A 505 -12.15 -4.71 -21.30
C LEU A 505 -12.27 -6.16 -21.84
N ALA A 506 -13.29 -6.92 -21.37
CA ALA A 506 -13.57 -8.27 -21.85
C ALA A 506 -14.00 -8.33 -23.31
N LEU A 507 -14.48 -7.21 -23.85
CA LEU A 507 -15.08 -7.12 -25.19
C LEU A 507 -14.07 -6.67 -26.25
N VAL A 508 -12.86 -6.24 -25.86
CA VAL A 508 -11.79 -5.84 -26.78
C VAL A 508 -11.32 -7.02 -27.59
N GLN A 509 -11.12 -6.83 -28.89
CA GLN A 509 -10.55 -7.83 -29.82
C GLN A 509 -9.29 -7.31 -30.48
N ASP A 510 -8.44 -8.22 -30.97
CA ASP A 510 -7.25 -7.84 -31.74
C ASP A 510 -7.62 -6.92 -32.92
N GLY A 511 -6.92 -5.81 -33.08
CA GLY A 511 -7.13 -4.83 -34.11
C GLY A 511 -8.17 -3.75 -33.80
N ASP A 512 -8.92 -3.84 -32.69
CA ASP A 512 -9.82 -2.77 -32.25
C ASP A 512 -9.04 -1.48 -31.97
N LEU A 513 -9.66 -0.34 -32.25
CA LEU A 513 -9.05 0.96 -32.02
C LEU A 513 -9.32 1.43 -30.59
N ILE A 514 -8.26 1.73 -29.84
CA ILE A 514 -8.33 2.29 -28.49
C ILE A 514 -7.76 3.71 -28.52
N ARG A 515 -8.44 4.64 -27.84
CA ARG A 515 -8.04 6.03 -27.72
C ARG A 515 -7.84 6.41 -26.27
N LEU A 516 -6.64 6.91 -25.94
CA LEU A 516 -6.27 7.52 -24.68
C LEU A 516 -6.11 9.04 -24.89
N ASP A 517 -6.75 9.84 -24.04
CA ASP A 517 -6.44 11.27 -23.88
C ASP A 517 -6.35 11.60 -22.38
N VAL A 518 -5.14 11.71 -21.88
CA VAL A 518 -4.88 11.97 -20.46
C VAL A 518 -5.32 13.39 -20.06
N ALA A 519 -5.22 14.37 -20.96
CA ALA A 519 -5.65 15.73 -20.68
C ALA A 519 -7.17 15.81 -20.52
N ALA A 520 -7.90 15.06 -21.35
CA ALA A 520 -9.37 14.94 -21.27
C ALA A 520 -9.82 13.90 -20.20
N ARG A 521 -8.91 13.16 -19.58
CA ARG A 521 -9.21 12.05 -18.64
C ARG A 521 -10.05 10.94 -19.27
N THR A 522 -9.83 10.65 -20.56
CA THR A 522 -10.64 9.64 -21.26
C THR A 522 -9.81 8.44 -21.74
N LEU A 523 -10.45 7.27 -21.67
CA LEU A 523 -9.99 6.03 -22.25
C LEU A 523 -11.15 5.31 -22.93
N ASP A 524 -11.12 5.25 -24.25
CA ASP A 524 -12.23 4.78 -25.04
C ASP A 524 -11.90 3.61 -25.97
N LEU A 525 -12.80 2.65 -26.04
CA LEU A 525 -12.89 1.67 -27.11
C LEU A 525 -13.72 2.24 -28.24
N VAL A 526 -13.10 2.45 -29.39
CA VAL A 526 -13.75 3.09 -30.56
C VAL A 526 -14.54 2.05 -31.35
N LEU A 527 -15.73 1.74 -30.88
CA LEU A 527 -16.69 0.85 -31.54
C LEU A 527 -18.06 1.51 -31.59
N ASP A 528 -18.90 1.09 -32.55
CA ASP A 528 -20.30 1.50 -32.53
C ASP A 528 -21.10 0.73 -31.42
N GLU A 529 -22.21 1.32 -30.98
CA GLU A 529 -23.01 0.75 -29.90
C GLU A 529 -23.62 -0.63 -30.25
N ALA A 530 -23.93 -0.87 -31.53
CA ALA A 530 -24.52 -2.13 -31.98
C ALA A 530 -23.51 -3.29 -31.91
N GLU A 531 -22.27 -3.05 -32.32
CA GLU A 531 -21.18 -4.02 -32.22
C GLU A 531 -20.83 -4.29 -30.73
N LEU A 532 -20.75 -3.24 -29.92
CA LEU A 532 -20.48 -3.38 -28.48
C LEU A 532 -21.58 -4.20 -27.78
N ALA A 533 -22.85 -3.97 -28.13
CA ALA A 533 -23.98 -4.73 -27.60
C ALA A 533 -23.92 -6.20 -28.05
N ALA A 534 -23.63 -6.46 -29.33
CA ALA A 534 -23.50 -7.81 -29.85
C ALA A 534 -22.38 -8.61 -29.15
N ARG A 535 -21.22 -7.98 -28.92
CA ARG A 535 -20.12 -8.60 -28.17
C ARG A 535 -20.47 -8.87 -26.71
N ARG A 536 -21.23 -7.95 -26.06
CA ARG A 536 -21.69 -8.14 -24.70
C ARG A 536 -22.67 -9.31 -24.59
N ASP A 537 -23.59 -9.45 -25.54
CA ASP A 537 -24.56 -10.55 -25.56
C ASP A 537 -23.87 -11.91 -25.81
N ALA A 538 -22.76 -11.93 -26.53
CA ALA A 538 -21.96 -13.12 -26.81
C ALA A 538 -20.96 -13.48 -25.70
N TRP A 539 -20.68 -12.54 -24.77
CA TRP A 539 -19.69 -12.76 -23.72
C TRP A 539 -20.15 -13.79 -22.70
N THR A 540 -19.25 -14.63 -22.25
CA THR A 540 -19.48 -15.59 -21.17
C THR A 540 -18.39 -15.47 -20.11
N PRO A 541 -18.75 -15.58 -18.81
CA PRO A 541 -17.78 -15.54 -17.75
C PRO A 541 -16.71 -16.64 -17.93
N PRO A 542 -15.44 -16.37 -17.61
CA PRO A 542 -14.41 -17.40 -17.61
C PRO A 542 -14.73 -18.49 -16.59
N GLU A 543 -14.37 -19.74 -16.92
CA GLU A 543 -14.50 -20.86 -15.99
C GLU A 543 -13.64 -20.63 -14.74
N ARG A 544 -14.23 -20.88 -13.57
CA ARG A 544 -13.55 -20.73 -12.27
C ARG A 544 -13.23 -22.11 -11.70
N SER A 545 -11.97 -22.35 -11.35
CA SER A 545 -11.48 -23.60 -10.79
C SER A 545 -11.35 -23.61 -9.26
N ASP A 546 -11.55 -22.47 -8.59
CA ASP A 546 -11.34 -22.34 -7.15
C ASP A 546 -12.58 -22.75 -6.37
N GLU A 547 -12.58 -24.00 -5.89
CA GLU A 547 -13.77 -24.62 -5.29
C GLU A 547 -13.83 -24.50 -3.76
N ARG A 548 -12.70 -24.10 -3.06
CA ARG A 548 -12.64 -24.09 -1.60
C ARG A 548 -11.61 -23.14 -1.01
N GLY A 549 -11.73 -22.94 0.30
CA GLY A 549 -10.76 -22.22 1.11
C GLY A 549 -10.79 -20.72 0.91
N TYR A 550 -9.69 -20.04 1.27
CA TYR A 550 -9.62 -18.59 1.23
C TYR A 550 -9.77 -18.01 -0.19
N ARG A 551 -9.25 -18.68 -1.21
CA ARG A 551 -9.42 -18.22 -2.61
C ARG A 551 -10.90 -18.14 -2.99
N ARG A 552 -11.71 -19.14 -2.61
CA ARG A 552 -13.16 -19.13 -2.84
C ARG A 552 -13.83 -17.96 -2.11
N LEU A 553 -13.51 -17.79 -0.80
CA LEU A 553 -14.00 -16.65 -0.01
C LEU A 553 -13.64 -15.31 -0.68
N HIS A 554 -12.40 -15.18 -1.14
CA HIS A 554 -11.94 -13.97 -1.82
C HIS A 554 -12.76 -13.68 -3.08
N ILE A 555 -12.89 -14.66 -3.96
CA ILE A 555 -13.62 -14.52 -5.23
C ILE A 555 -15.08 -14.14 -5.02
N ASP A 556 -15.73 -14.75 -4.00
CA ASP A 556 -17.16 -14.51 -3.74
C ASP A 556 -17.44 -13.13 -3.13
N HIS A 557 -16.46 -12.51 -2.46
CA HIS A 557 -16.65 -11.31 -1.64
C HIS A 557 -15.76 -10.12 -2.00
N VAL A 558 -14.76 -10.27 -2.87
CA VAL A 558 -13.87 -9.16 -3.21
C VAL A 558 -14.59 -8.09 -4.01
N LEU A 559 -14.45 -6.86 -3.57
CA LEU A 559 -14.93 -5.68 -4.27
C LEU A 559 -14.00 -5.32 -5.43
N GLN A 560 -14.52 -4.59 -6.41
CA GLN A 560 -13.77 -4.09 -7.56
C GLN A 560 -12.69 -3.07 -7.14
N ALA A 561 -11.76 -2.76 -8.04
CA ALA A 561 -10.61 -1.93 -7.77
C ALA A 561 -10.99 -0.51 -7.32
N ASN A 562 -12.02 0.12 -7.91
CA ASN A 562 -12.55 1.42 -7.51
C ASN A 562 -13.15 1.43 -6.07
N HIS A 563 -13.30 0.27 -5.46
CA HIS A 563 -13.71 0.09 -4.06
C HIS A 563 -12.58 -0.50 -3.17
N GLY A 564 -11.32 -0.48 -3.66
CA GLY A 564 -10.13 -0.85 -2.89
C GLY A 564 -9.86 -2.35 -2.76
N CYS A 565 -10.55 -3.22 -3.49
CA CYS A 565 -10.41 -4.68 -3.42
C CYS A 565 -10.50 -5.24 -1.99
N ASP A 566 -11.29 -4.61 -1.11
CA ASP A 566 -11.60 -5.18 0.21
C ASP A 566 -12.70 -6.24 0.08
N LEU A 567 -12.96 -7.00 1.16
CA LEU A 567 -14.12 -7.90 1.19
C LEU A 567 -15.34 -7.10 1.63
N ASP A 568 -16.48 -7.32 0.98
CA ASP A 568 -17.71 -6.54 1.14
C ASP A 568 -18.22 -6.51 2.59
N PHE A 569 -18.10 -7.62 3.31
CA PHE A 569 -18.53 -7.78 4.70
C PHE A 569 -17.55 -7.18 5.74
N LEU A 570 -16.38 -6.68 5.33
CA LEU A 570 -15.37 -6.09 6.22
C LEU A 570 -15.41 -4.56 6.24
N ARG A 571 -16.27 -3.93 5.46
CA ARG A 571 -16.43 -2.47 5.43
C ARG A 571 -17.26 -1.97 6.61
N GLY A 572 -16.94 -0.76 7.05
CA GLY A 572 -17.58 -0.14 8.22
C GLY A 572 -16.89 -0.49 9.53
N ARG A 573 -17.35 0.12 10.62
CA ARG A 573 -16.82 -0.16 11.95
C ARG A 573 -17.36 -1.48 12.46
N ALA A 574 -16.50 -2.28 13.08
CA ALA A 574 -16.92 -3.51 13.73
C ALA A 574 -17.98 -3.22 14.80
N ALA A 575 -19.01 -4.04 14.86
CA ALA A 575 -19.93 -4.03 15.99
C ALA A 575 -19.17 -4.39 17.27
N VAL A 576 -19.56 -3.77 18.37
CA VAL A 576 -19.00 -4.12 19.68
C VAL A 576 -19.22 -5.60 19.92
N VAL A 577 -18.14 -6.35 20.19
CA VAL A 577 -18.28 -7.68 20.77
C VAL A 577 -18.86 -7.48 22.16
N GLU A 578 -20.07 -7.98 22.37
CA GLU A 578 -20.67 -8.01 23.70
C GLU A 578 -19.77 -8.77 24.67
N ASP A 579 -19.86 -8.41 25.94
CA ASP A 579 -19.02 -8.85 27.05
C ASP A 579 -18.57 -10.31 26.95
N ALA A 580 -17.31 -10.56 27.30
CA ALA A 580 -16.79 -11.91 27.41
C ALA A 580 -17.76 -12.75 28.28
N VAL A 581 -18.54 -13.59 27.62
CA VAL A 581 -19.42 -14.52 28.32
C VAL A 581 -18.52 -15.45 29.12
N THR A 582 -18.68 -15.40 30.43
CA THR A 582 -17.96 -16.30 31.34
C THR A 582 -18.58 -17.69 31.24
N TYR A 583 -17.80 -18.66 30.86
CA TYR A 583 -18.25 -20.06 30.67
C TYR A 583 -18.12 -20.92 31.92
N LEU A 584 -17.78 -20.35 33.11
CA LEU A 584 -17.65 -21.10 34.35
C LEU A 584 -18.36 -20.42 35.51
#